data_3a9e109a4569d16a6552904f98a8d45d
#
_entry.id   3a9e109a4569d16a6552904f98a8d45d
#
_cell.length_a   1.000
_cell.length_b   1.000
_cell.length_c   1.000
_cell.angle_alpha   90.00
_cell.angle_beta   90.00
_cell.angle_gamma   90.00
#
_symmetry.space_group_name_H-M   'P 1'
#
loop_
_entity.id
_entity.type
_entity.pdbx_description
1 polymer ?
#
loop_
_entity_poly.entity_id
_entity_poly.type
_entity_poly.pdbx_seq_one_letter_code
_entity_poly.pdbx_strand_id
1 'polypeptide(L)'
;GSSDGRAEALSAAGLNPGATLVFFGGGRGITSVVAQRMGLTCPGFIYVCGSSPIPRDREPEGLHLSASLIDLRQALLREGMSDLGRIEVEARRVLAEREIRQTLEGLKESGSTAEYGTVDVRNADQVASFLESVARERGRIDGVVFGSGINRDQLLSRTSRAQFDHV
;
A
#
# COMPACT_ATOMS: atom_id res chain seq x y z
N GLY A 1 29.06 8.90 -3.57
CA GLY A 1 28.74 9.61 -4.83
C GLY A 1 27.31 9.47 -5.34
N SER A 2 26.43 8.55 -4.81
CA SER A 2 25.08 8.40 -5.38
C SER A 2 23.95 8.92 -4.47
N SER A 3 24.18 9.15 -3.21
CA SER A 3 23.18 9.68 -2.26
C SER A 3 22.97 11.18 -2.44
N ASP A 4 24.04 11.94 -2.60
CA ASP A 4 23.97 13.41 -2.72
C ASP A 4 23.24 13.86 -4.01
N GLY A 5 23.51 13.23 -5.14
CA GLY A 5 22.83 13.56 -6.38
C GLY A 5 21.32 13.26 -6.38
N ARG A 6 20.89 12.30 -5.57
CA ARG A 6 19.44 12.00 -5.41
C ARG A 6 18.76 13.05 -4.53
N ALA A 7 19.39 13.44 -3.43
CA ALA A 7 18.87 14.48 -2.56
C ALA A 7 18.78 15.83 -3.31
N GLU A 8 19.78 16.18 -4.12
CA GLU A 8 19.75 17.37 -4.98
C GLU A 8 18.62 17.32 -6.03
N ALA A 9 18.41 16.17 -6.68
CA ALA A 9 17.33 16.01 -7.65
C ALA A 9 15.94 16.14 -7.00
N LEU A 10 15.73 15.61 -5.80
CA LEU A 10 14.48 15.77 -5.05
C LEU A 10 14.28 17.21 -4.61
N SER A 11 15.33 17.88 -4.13
CA SER A 11 15.28 19.29 -3.74
C SER A 11 14.96 20.19 -4.95
N ALA A 12 15.55 19.89 -6.12
CA ALA A 12 15.24 20.59 -7.37
C ALA A 12 13.77 20.37 -7.82
N ALA A 13 13.18 19.24 -7.47
CA ALA A 13 11.74 18.94 -7.65
C ALA A 13 10.85 19.54 -6.54
N GLY A 14 11.40 20.31 -5.60
CA GLY A 14 10.66 20.88 -4.47
C GLY A 14 10.41 19.92 -3.31
N LEU A 15 10.99 18.73 -3.33
CA LEU A 15 10.84 17.73 -2.28
C LEU A 15 12.01 17.84 -1.29
N ASN A 16 11.73 18.37 -0.13
CA ASN A 16 12.69 18.54 0.96
C ASN A 16 12.30 17.67 2.16
N PRO A 17 13.22 17.42 3.11
CA PRO A 17 12.88 16.75 4.38
C PRO A 17 11.68 17.43 5.05
N GLY A 18 10.74 16.64 5.52
CA GLY A 18 9.46 17.13 6.04
C GLY A 18 8.35 17.26 4.98
N ALA A 19 8.61 16.90 3.71
CA ALA A 19 7.59 16.88 2.67
C ALA A 19 6.45 15.91 2.99
N THR A 20 5.25 16.25 2.55
CA THR A 20 4.05 15.41 2.62
C THR A 20 3.83 14.70 1.29
N LEU A 21 3.97 13.39 1.28
CA LEU A 21 3.86 12.56 0.09
C LEU A 21 2.70 11.57 0.22
N VAL A 22 1.95 11.39 -0.85
CA VAL A 22 0.85 10.42 -0.93
C VAL A 22 1.15 9.38 -2.01
N PHE A 23 1.08 8.09 -1.66
CA PHE A 23 1.34 6.97 -2.56
C PHE A 23 0.08 6.13 -2.73
N PHE A 24 -0.61 6.28 -3.84
CA PHE A 24 -1.71 5.39 -4.21
C PHE A 24 -1.16 4.05 -4.70
N GLY A 25 -1.59 2.95 -4.07
CA GLY A 25 -1.02 1.61 -4.27
C GLY A 25 0.25 1.36 -3.44
N GLY A 26 0.64 2.30 -2.55
CA GLY A 26 1.89 2.26 -1.80
C GLY A 26 1.95 1.29 -0.63
N GLY A 27 0.84 0.68 -0.24
CA GLY A 27 0.82 -0.25 0.89
C GLY A 27 1.56 -1.56 0.65
N ARG A 28 1.72 -1.98 -0.62
CA ARG A 28 2.29 -3.28 -1.01
C ARG A 28 2.96 -3.21 -2.38
N GLY A 29 3.73 -4.27 -2.70
CA GLY A 29 4.33 -4.45 -4.03
C GLY A 29 5.38 -3.39 -4.38
N ILE A 30 5.51 -3.08 -5.67
CA ILE A 30 6.57 -2.20 -6.19
C ILE A 30 6.47 -0.78 -5.63
N THR A 31 5.26 -0.23 -5.52
CA THR A 31 5.05 1.14 -5.05
C THR A 31 5.44 1.30 -3.58
N SER A 32 5.31 0.26 -2.76
CA SER A 32 5.79 0.29 -1.37
C SER A 32 7.31 0.40 -1.28
N VAL A 33 8.03 -0.28 -2.20
CA VAL A 33 9.50 -0.16 -2.29
C VAL A 33 9.91 1.25 -2.70
N VAL A 34 9.18 1.86 -3.64
CA VAL A 34 9.43 3.26 -4.04
C VAL A 34 9.19 4.19 -2.86
N ALA A 35 8.08 4.02 -2.13
CA ALA A 35 7.77 4.84 -0.95
C ALA A 35 8.87 4.74 0.11
N GLN A 36 9.34 3.52 0.45
CA GLN A 36 10.43 3.31 1.41
C GLN A 36 11.75 3.94 0.93
N ARG A 37 12.08 3.84 -0.36
CA ARG A 37 13.26 4.48 -0.94
C ARG A 37 13.18 6.00 -0.89
N MET A 38 12.00 6.56 -1.13
CA MET A 38 11.75 7.99 -0.98
C MET A 38 11.90 8.42 0.49
N GLY A 39 11.35 7.67 1.43
CA GLY A 39 11.51 7.92 2.87
C GLY A 39 12.96 7.97 3.32
N LEU A 40 13.81 7.07 2.81
CA LEU A 40 15.26 7.09 3.11
C LEU A 40 15.99 8.33 2.56
N THR A 41 15.52 8.89 1.44
CA THR A 41 16.20 10.02 0.78
C THR A 41 15.61 11.37 1.24
N CYS A 42 14.31 11.39 1.52
CA CYS A 42 13.55 12.58 1.91
C CYS A 42 12.59 12.19 3.05
N PRO A 43 13.09 12.04 4.30
CA PRO A 43 12.22 11.74 5.43
C PRO A 43 11.17 12.83 5.62
N GLY A 44 9.92 12.41 5.81
CA GLY A 44 8.80 13.33 5.93
C GLY A 44 7.52 12.64 6.36
N PHE A 45 6.39 13.15 5.90
CA PHE A 45 5.08 12.56 6.13
C PHE A 45 4.67 11.74 4.90
N ILE A 46 4.59 10.43 5.04
CA ILE A 46 4.32 9.52 3.93
C ILE A 46 3.00 8.79 4.17
N TYR A 47 2.02 9.10 3.34
CA TYR A 47 0.73 8.44 3.31
C TYR A 47 0.73 7.38 2.22
N VAL A 48 0.57 6.12 2.59
CA VAL A 48 0.39 5.04 1.64
C VAL A 48 -1.06 4.58 1.67
N CYS A 49 -1.66 4.35 0.52
CA CYS A 49 -3.05 3.93 0.47
C CYS A 49 -3.30 2.87 -0.60
N GLY A 50 -4.37 2.13 -0.44
CA GLY A 50 -4.80 1.07 -1.34
C GLY A 50 -6.18 0.55 -0.99
N SER A 51 -6.69 -0.41 -1.77
CA SER A 51 -8.02 -0.99 -1.58
C SER A 51 -8.13 -2.00 -0.44
N SER A 52 -7.00 -2.45 0.14
CA SER A 52 -7.03 -3.36 1.28
C SER A 52 -7.53 -2.64 2.54
N PRO A 53 -8.28 -3.30 3.41
CA PRO A 53 -8.67 -2.71 4.70
C PRO A 53 -7.46 -2.31 5.54
N ILE A 54 -7.65 -1.35 6.45
CA ILE A 54 -6.64 -1.01 7.47
C ILE A 54 -6.27 -2.29 8.22
N PRO A 55 -4.96 -2.56 8.39
CA PRO A 55 -4.50 -3.72 9.15
C PRO A 55 -5.08 -3.73 10.56
N ARG A 56 -5.51 -4.90 11.02
CA ARG A 56 -5.91 -5.11 12.42
C ARG A 56 -4.74 -4.84 13.35
N ASP A 57 -4.99 -4.43 14.57
CA ASP A 57 -3.94 -4.18 15.58
C ASP A 57 -3.11 -5.44 15.86
N ARG A 58 -3.78 -6.60 15.84
CA ARG A 58 -3.14 -7.90 16.04
C ARG A 58 -3.59 -8.88 14.97
N GLU A 59 -2.66 -9.72 14.55
CA GLU A 59 -2.97 -10.87 13.71
C GLU A 59 -3.77 -11.90 14.52
N PRO A 60 -4.75 -12.60 13.91
CA PRO A 60 -5.46 -13.68 14.60
C PRO A 60 -4.51 -14.74 15.14
N GLU A 61 -4.81 -15.24 16.35
CA GLU A 61 -4.05 -16.32 16.96
C GLU A 61 -4.00 -17.54 16.03
N GLY A 62 -2.91 -18.29 16.09
CA GLY A 62 -2.72 -19.49 15.27
C GLY A 62 -2.20 -19.23 13.85
N LEU A 63 -2.29 -18.01 13.32
CA LEU A 63 -1.88 -17.73 11.94
C LEU A 63 -0.43 -17.24 11.81
N HIS A 64 0.18 -16.76 12.87
CA HIS A 64 1.52 -16.13 12.86
C HIS A 64 2.67 -17.04 12.37
N LEU A 65 2.52 -18.36 12.47
CA LEU A 65 3.49 -19.33 11.96
C LEU A 65 3.30 -19.68 10.47
N SER A 66 2.21 -19.22 9.86
CA SER A 66 1.85 -19.54 8.48
C SER A 66 2.52 -18.54 7.54
N ALA A 67 3.58 -18.95 6.84
CA ALA A 67 4.37 -18.07 5.99
C ALA A 67 3.74 -17.82 4.60
N SER A 68 2.99 -18.78 4.08
CA SER A 68 2.42 -18.74 2.74
C SER A 68 0.90 -18.71 2.73
N LEU A 69 0.33 -18.38 1.56
CA LEU A 69 -1.12 -18.45 1.34
C LEU A 69 -1.66 -19.89 1.58
N ILE A 70 -0.86 -20.90 1.23
CA ILE A 70 -1.23 -22.31 1.43
C ILE A 70 -1.27 -22.63 2.91
N ASP A 71 -0.24 -22.22 3.66
CA ASP A 71 -0.16 -22.46 5.11
C ASP A 71 -1.30 -21.77 5.85
N LEU A 72 -1.64 -20.53 5.46
CA LEU A 72 -2.76 -19.78 6.02
C LEU A 72 -4.10 -20.47 5.77
N ARG A 73 -4.34 -20.99 4.57
CA ARG A 73 -5.56 -21.74 4.27
C ARG A 73 -5.67 -23.00 5.14
N GLN A 74 -4.55 -23.72 5.32
CA GLN A 74 -4.52 -24.91 6.17
C GLN A 74 -4.72 -24.57 7.65
N ALA A 75 -4.15 -23.47 8.11
CA ALA A 75 -4.34 -22.99 9.48
C ALA A 75 -5.81 -22.62 9.74
N LEU A 76 -6.44 -21.86 8.84
CA LEU A 76 -7.85 -21.47 8.94
C LEU A 76 -8.79 -22.68 8.92
N LEU A 77 -8.47 -23.72 8.13
CA LEU A 77 -9.21 -25.00 8.17
C LEU A 77 -9.08 -25.69 9.54
N ARG A 78 -7.88 -25.70 10.14
CA ARG A 78 -7.64 -26.28 11.47
C ARG A 78 -8.37 -25.51 12.58
N GLU A 79 -8.52 -24.21 12.44
CA GLU A 79 -9.31 -23.34 13.33
C GLU A 79 -10.84 -23.50 13.14
N GLY A 80 -11.27 -24.45 12.29
CA GLY A 80 -12.69 -24.80 12.11
C GLY A 80 -13.42 -24.00 11.05
N MET A 81 -12.74 -23.17 10.28
CA MET A 81 -13.37 -22.49 9.13
C MET A 81 -13.59 -23.50 8.00
N SER A 82 -14.83 -23.65 7.53
CA SER A 82 -15.21 -24.65 6.51
C SER A 82 -15.56 -24.05 5.15
N ASP A 83 -15.88 -22.77 5.09
CA ASP A 83 -16.20 -22.06 3.84
C ASP A 83 -14.92 -21.70 3.09
N LEU A 84 -14.68 -22.35 1.95
CA LEU A 84 -13.47 -22.15 1.14
C LEU A 84 -13.36 -20.72 0.59
N GLY A 85 -14.47 -20.06 0.29
CA GLY A 85 -14.48 -18.66 -0.16
C GLY A 85 -14.01 -17.71 0.94
N ARG A 86 -14.52 -17.92 2.15
CA ARG A 86 -14.11 -17.14 3.33
C ARG A 86 -12.66 -17.41 3.72
N ILE A 87 -12.21 -18.65 3.62
CA ILE A 87 -10.80 -19.02 3.86
C ILE A 87 -9.89 -18.26 2.90
N GLU A 88 -10.22 -18.22 1.61
CA GLU A 88 -9.44 -17.52 0.60
C GLU A 88 -9.36 -16.01 0.90
N VAL A 89 -10.49 -15.40 1.20
CA VAL A 89 -10.57 -13.97 1.52
C VAL A 89 -9.75 -13.64 2.76
N GLU A 90 -9.90 -14.42 3.83
CA GLU A 90 -9.19 -14.18 5.09
C GLU A 90 -7.68 -14.44 4.96
N ALA A 91 -7.27 -15.51 4.29
CA ALA A 91 -5.85 -15.77 4.06
C ALA A 91 -5.16 -14.66 3.26
N ARG A 92 -5.81 -14.15 2.20
CA ARG A 92 -5.31 -13.01 1.43
C ARG A 92 -5.28 -11.72 2.26
N ARG A 93 -6.27 -11.52 3.13
CA ARG A 93 -6.33 -10.38 4.04
C ARG A 93 -5.13 -10.38 5.00
N VAL A 94 -4.84 -11.51 5.62
CA VAL A 94 -3.69 -11.64 6.54
C VAL A 94 -2.37 -11.30 5.84
N LEU A 95 -2.15 -11.83 4.63
CA LEU A 95 -0.95 -11.49 3.86
C LEU A 95 -0.89 -10.00 3.53
N ALA A 96 -2.00 -9.42 3.10
CA ALA A 96 -2.06 -7.98 2.80
C ALA A 96 -1.74 -7.13 4.04
N GLU A 97 -2.29 -7.48 5.20
CA GLU A 97 -2.03 -6.79 6.45
C GLU A 97 -0.56 -6.87 6.87
N ARG A 98 0.09 -8.03 6.68
CA ARG A 98 1.53 -8.20 6.95
C ARG A 98 2.38 -7.31 6.05
N GLU A 99 2.13 -7.32 4.74
CA GLU A 99 2.86 -6.49 3.78
C GLU A 99 2.70 -4.99 4.09
N ILE A 100 1.49 -4.56 4.44
CA ILE A 100 1.23 -3.16 4.80
C ILE A 100 1.98 -2.79 6.09
N ARG A 101 1.94 -3.65 7.13
CA ARG A 101 2.70 -3.40 8.37
C ARG A 101 4.20 -3.29 8.09
N GLN A 102 4.75 -4.22 7.32
CA GLN A 102 6.17 -4.20 6.94
C GLN A 102 6.53 -2.91 6.19
N THR A 103 5.64 -2.43 5.31
CA THR A 103 5.84 -1.15 4.61
C THR A 103 5.87 0.02 5.58
N LEU A 104 4.90 0.07 6.52
CA LEU A 104 4.82 1.15 7.51
C LEU A 104 6.03 1.13 8.47
N GLU A 105 6.47 -0.05 8.88
CA GLU A 105 7.66 -0.21 9.72
C GLU A 105 8.92 0.28 8.99
N GLY A 106 9.14 -0.16 7.75
CA GLY A 106 10.29 0.30 6.95
C GLY A 106 10.29 1.81 6.68
N LEU A 107 9.11 2.43 6.53
CA LEU A 107 8.97 3.88 6.42
C LEU A 107 9.32 4.59 7.75
N LYS A 108 8.89 4.06 8.89
CA LYS A 108 9.23 4.59 10.21
C LYS A 108 10.72 4.46 10.50
N GLU A 109 11.33 3.33 10.15
CA GLU A 109 12.78 3.10 10.28
C GLU A 109 13.60 4.06 9.41
N SER A 110 13.04 4.55 8.30
CA SER A 110 13.67 5.59 7.48
C SER A 110 13.62 7.01 8.10
N GLY A 111 12.98 7.17 9.26
CA GLY A 111 12.78 8.45 9.93
C GLY A 111 11.54 9.21 9.45
N SER A 112 10.66 8.57 8.68
CA SER A 112 9.40 9.16 8.22
C SER A 112 8.25 8.87 9.17
N THR A 113 7.28 9.78 9.25
CA THR A 113 5.96 9.46 9.80
C THR A 113 5.13 8.80 8.70
N ALA A 114 4.63 7.60 8.96
CA ALA A 114 3.92 6.83 7.94
C ALA A 114 2.52 6.41 8.41
N GLU A 115 1.55 6.58 7.53
CA GLU A 115 0.15 6.20 7.76
C GLU A 115 -0.41 5.45 6.55
N TYR A 116 -1.36 4.54 6.82
CA TYR A 116 -2.08 3.80 5.78
C TYR A 116 -3.54 4.19 5.74
N GLY A 117 -4.03 4.46 4.53
CA GLY A 117 -5.45 4.72 4.25
C GLY A 117 -6.08 3.69 3.31
N THR A 118 -7.32 3.30 3.60
CA THR A 118 -8.09 2.48 2.66
C THR A 118 -8.78 3.39 1.65
N VAL A 119 -8.38 3.29 0.37
CA VAL A 119 -8.92 4.10 -0.73
C VAL A 119 -9.09 3.22 -1.96
N ASP A 120 -10.28 3.17 -2.52
CA ASP A 120 -10.50 2.64 -3.87
C ASP A 120 -10.23 3.76 -4.88
N VAL A 121 -9.12 3.67 -5.60
CA VAL A 121 -8.72 4.69 -6.59
C VAL A 121 -9.68 4.83 -7.77
N ARG A 122 -10.60 3.90 -7.95
CA ARG A 122 -11.68 3.98 -8.96
C ARG A 122 -12.82 4.87 -8.50
N ASN A 123 -12.87 5.20 -7.22
CA ASN A 123 -13.88 6.09 -6.63
C ASN A 123 -13.26 7.48 -6.41
N ALA A 124 -13.61 8.42 -7.30
CA ALA A 124 -13.07 9.77 -7.28
C ALA A 124 -13.37 10.51 -5.94
N ASP A 125 -14.54 10.26 -5.33
CA ASP A 125 -14.93 10.90 -4.08
C ASP A 125 -14.07 10.39 -2.91
N GLN A 126 -13.72 9.09 -2.89
CA GLN A 126 -12.80 8.55 -1.89
C GLN A 126 -11.40 9.15 -2.04
N VAL A 127 -10.91 9.24 -3.28
CA VAL A 127 -9.60 9.85 -3.57
C VAL A 127 -9.58 11.32 -3.12
N ALA A 128 -10.60 12.09 -3.50
CA ALA A 128 -10.72 13.51 -3.12
C ALA A 128 -10.77 13.66 -1.59
N SER A 129 -11.67 12.94 -0.91
CA SER A 129 -11.81 12.99 0.54
C SER A 129 -10.53 12.62 1.28
N PHE A 130 -9.79 11.62 0.77
CA PHE A 130 -8.50 11.23 1.34
C PHE A 130 -7.46 12.34 1.21
N LEU A 131 -7.29 12.90 0.00
CA LEU A 131 -6.37 14.01 -0.24
C LEU A 131 -6.72 15.26 0.59
N GLU A 132 -8.01 15.58 0.69
CA GLU A 132 -8.49 16.69 1.52
C GLU A 132 -8.17 16.46 3.01
N SER A 133 -8.30 15.22 3.50
CA SER A 133 -7.96 14.90 4.88
C SER A 133 -6.47 15.10 5.16
N VAL A 134 -5.61 14.61 4.26
CA VAL A 134 -4.15 14.79 4.36
C VAL A 134 -3.78 16.28 4.28
N ALA A 135 -4.35 17.02 3.32
CA ALA A 135 -4.09 18.45 3.17
C ALA A 135 -4.55 19.26 4.41
N ARG A 136 -5.67 18.88 5.02
CA ARG A 136 -6.17 19.53 6.25
C ARG A 136 -5.26 19.24 7.45
N GLU A 137 -4.76 18.02 7.55
CA GLU A 137 -3.90 17.60 8.66
C GLU A 137 -2.48 18.20 8.56
N ARG A 138 -1.92 18.26 7.36
CA ARG A 138 -0.53 18.65 7.11
C ARG A 138 -0.37 20.06 6.54
N GLY A 139 -1.47 20.70 6.14
CA GLY A 139 -1.49 22.01 5.51
C GLY A 139 -1.15 22.00 4.01
N ARG A 140 -0.46 20.96 3.51
CA ARG A 140 -0.09 20.82 2.10
C ARG A 140 0.20 19.38 1.72
N ILE A 141 0.18 19.10 0.42
CA ILE A 141 0.70 17.86 -0.20
C ILE A 141 1.77 18.30 -1.19
N ASP A 142 3.00 17.78 -1.03
CA ASP A 142 4.15 18.15 -1.87
C ASP A 142 4.32 17.22 -3.07
N GLY A 143 3.80 16.00 -2.98
CA GLY A 143 3.87 15.05 -4.07
C GLY A 143 2.84 13.94 -3.96
N VAL A 144 2.37 13.49 -5.13
CA VAL A 144 1.47 12.33 -5.25
C VAL A 144 2.10 11.35 -6.23
N VAL A 145 2.23 10.10 -5.80
CA VAL A 145 2.70 8.99 -6.63
C VAL A 145 1.53 8.03 -6.85
N PHE A 146 1.20 7.79 -8.11
CA PHE A 146 0.14 6.88 -8.49
C PHE A 146 0.74 5.58 -9.03
N GLY A 147 0.73 4.53 -8.22
CA GLY A 147 1.24 3.21 -8.56
C GLY A 147 0.17 2.11 -8.43
N SER A 148 -1.09 2.52 -8.34
CA SER A 148 -2.20 1.56 -8.35
C SER A 148 -2.48 1.08 -9.76
N GLY A 149 -2.57 -0.24 -9.93
CA GLY A 149 -2.95 -0.88 -11.18
C GLY A 149 -3.74 -2.15 -10.88
N ILE A 150 -4.65 -2.49 -11.78
CA ILE A 150 -5.35 -3.78 -11.78
C ILE A 150 -4.62 -4.66 -12.79
N ASN A 151 -3.94 -5.69 -12.30
CA ASN A 151 -3.38 -6.70 -13.19
C ASN A 151 -4.46 -7.75 -13.47
N ARG A 152 -4.95 -7.82 -14.71
CA ARG A 152 -5.89 -8.82 -15.18
C ARG A 152 -5.22 -9.61 -16.31
N ASP A 153 -4.30 -10.49 -15.92
CA ASP A 153 -3.62 -11.37 -16.86
C ASP A 153 -4.65 -12.35 -17.46
N GLN A 154 -4.99 -12.10 -18.71
CA GLN A 154 -5.81 -13.02 -19.52
C GLN A 154 -5.36 -12.97 -20.99
N LEU A 155 -5.65 -14.04 -21.72
CA LEU A 155 -5.38 -14.06 -23.16
C LEU A 155 -6.14 -12.93 -23.86
N LEU A 156 -5.48 -12.21 -24.74
CA LEU A 156 -6.04 -11.10 -25.50
C LEU A 156 -7.35 -11.50 -26.23
N SER A 157 -7.42 -12.75 -26.72
CA SER A 157 -8.61 -13.33 -27.34
C SER A 157 -9.83 -13.48 -26.42
N ARG A 158 -9.64 -13.33 -25.09
CA ARG A 158 -10.71 -13.39 -24.08
C ARG A 158 -11.00 -12.04 -23.45
N THR A 159 -10.27 -10.99 -23.85
CA THR A 159 -10.44 -9.63 -23.32
C THR A 159 -11.57 -8.94 -24.07
N SER A 160 -12.64 -8.59 -23.37
CA SER A 160 -13.69 -7.73 -23.94
C SER A 160 -13.28 -6.26 -23.88
N ARG A 161 -13.87 -5.43 -24.75
CA ARG A 161 -13.63 -3.98 -24.76
C ARG A 161 -13.92 -3.35 -23.39
N ALA A 162 -15.02 -3.72 -22.74
CA ALA A 162 -15.34 -3.24 -21.40
C ALA A 162 -14.29 -3.63 -20.35
N GLN A 163 -13.61 -4.76 -20.50
CA GLN A 163 -12.52 -5.18 -19.61
C GLN A 163 -11.21 -4.41 -19.91
N PHE A 164 -11.01 -4.03 -21.17
CA PHE A 164 -9.86 -3.20 -21.58
C PHE A 164 -10.01 -1.76 -21.08
N ASP A 165 -11.22 -1.20 -21.18
CA ASP A 165 -11.50 0.17 -20.73
C ASP A 165 -11.54 0.30 -19.19
N HIS A 166 -11.43 -0.82 -18.46
CA HIS A 166 -11.50 -0.88 -16.99
C HIS A 166 -10.12 -1.03 -16.31
N VAL A 167 -9.05 -1.07 -17.10
CA VAL A 167 -7.65 -1.09 -16.68
C VAL A 167 -7.04 0.28 -16.89
#